data_5f1d3796da7c1b6143ef82d7a83e3924
#
_entry.id   5f1d3796da7c1b6143ef82d7a83e3924
#
_cell.length_a   1.000
_cell.length_b   1.000
_cell.length_c   1.000
_cell.angle_alpha   90.00
_cell.angle_beta   90.00
_cell.angle_gamma   90.00
#
_symmetry.space_group_name_H-M   'P 1'
#
loop_
_entity.id
_entity.type
_entity.pdbx_description
1 polymer ?
#
loop_
_entity_poly.entity_id
_entity_poly.type
_entity_poly.pdbx_seq_one_letter_code
_entity_poly.pdbx_strand_id
1 'polypeptide(L)'
;GGKDELSRRATFGKLIIRNYNSYEMDGSYTDFTTQRLVRMSSGQRFEGRIHETWRPAPEDTTVLLRCVLHHDGYVGLDDERGRAKRERNLRLLRRELERDPDDLTRLVQFIESGRKEPDVLFHLERAVELVKKKPQGWNVAGPGIFRYAVSIAEERNLPDLEDRVRQAMEWFPDAYCVR
;
A
#
# COMPACT_ATOMS: atom_id res chain seq x y z
N GLY A 1 -2.63 -26.08 25.68
CA GLY A 1 -3.81 -25.30 26.15
C GLY A 1 -3.78 -23.85 25.75
N GLY A 2 -2.66 -23.10 25.90
CA GLY A 2 -2.67 -21.64 25.74
C GLY A 2 -2.85 -21.10 24.33
N LYS A 3 -2.48 -21.83 23.29
CA LYS A 3 -2.65 -21.38 21.90
C LYS A 3 -4.12 -21.39 21.44
N ASP A 4 -4.92 -22.32 21.94
CA ASP A 4 -6.33 -22.39 21.62
C ASP A 4 -7.16 -21.30 22.31
N GLU A 5 -6.76 -20.86 23.49
CA GLU A 5 -7.45 -19.80 24.22
C GLU A 5 -7.20 -18.43 23.60
N LEU A 6 -5.98 -18.14 23.14
CA LEU A 6 -5.66 -16.92 22.40
C LEU A 6 -6.45 -16.82 21.08
N SER A 7 -6.55 -17.93 20.35
CA SER A 7 -7.33 -17.95 19.10
C SER A 7 -8.82 -17.76 19.33
N ARG A 8 -9.35 -18.18 20.48
CA ARG A 8 -10.77 -18.01 20.85
C ARG A 8 -11.09 -16.56 21.27
N ARG A 9 -10.11 -15.79 21.71
CA ARG A 9 -10.26 -14.39 22.17
C ARG A 9 -9.83 -13.36 21.11
N ALA A 10 -9.10 -13.78 20.07
CA ALA A 10 -8.61 -12.87 19.06
C ALA A 10 -9.76 -12.15 18.33
N THR A 11 -9.61 -10.84 18.17
CA THR A 11 -10.51 -10.00 17.36
C THR A 11 -10.26 -10.20 15.90
N PHE A 12 -8.98 -10.32 15.49
CA PHE A 12 -8.56 -10.42 14.10
C PHE A 12 -7.74 -11.68 13.83
N GLY A 13 -7.89 -12.21 12.62
CA GLY A 13 -7.02 -13.24 12.05
C GLY A 13 -6.23 -12.70 10.86
N LYS A 14 -4.90 -12.85 10.91
CA LYS A 14 -4.01 -12.64 9.76
C LYS A 14 -3.87 -13.95 9.00
N LEU A 15 -3.92 -13.85 7.68
CA LEU A 15 -3.65 -14.94 6.75
C LEU A 15 -2.43 -14.60 5.90
N ILE A 16 -1.79 -15.62 5.38
CA ILE A 16 -0.80 -15.47 4.31
C ILE A 16 -1.57 -15.40 3.00
N ILE A 17 -1.36 -14.33 2.25
CA ILE A 17 -1.87 -14.19 0.89
C ILE A 17 -0.72 -14.47 -0.05
N ARG A 18 -0.89 -15.46 -0.92
CA ARG A 18 0.05 -15.82 -1.97
C ARG A 18 -0.43 -15.24 -3.28
N ASN A 19 0.20 -14.15 -3.73
CA ASN A 19 -0.07 -13.55 -5.01
C ASN A 19 0.76 -14.22 -6.09
N TYR A 20 0.10 -14.77 -7.09
CA TYR A 20 0.77 -15.31 -8.27
C TYR A 20 1.00 -14.23 -9.31
N ASN A 21 2.14 -14.32 -10.00
CA ASN A 21 2.54 -13.42 -11.07
C ASN A 21 2.16 -13.97 -12.46
N SER A 22 1.84 -15.28 -12.54
CA SER A 22 1.38 -15.93 -13.76
C SER A 22 0.23 -16.89 -13.48
N TYR A 23 -0.57 -17.20 -14.51
CA TYR A 23 -1.64 -18.21 -14.42
C TYR A 23 -1.12 -19.65 -14.29
N GLU A 24 0.11 -19.88 -14.67
CA GLU A 24 0.72 -21.21 -14.64
C GLU A 24 1.07 -21.65 -13.21
N MET A 25 0.99 -20.73 -12.24
CA MET A 25 1.34 -20.98 -10.84
C MET A 25 2.72 -21.66 -10.67
N ASP A 26 3.65 -21.32 -11.56
CA ASP A 26 4.98 -21.90 -11.75
C ASP A 26 5.99 -21.62 -10.63
N GLY A 27 5.52 -21.15 -9.48
CA GLY A 27 6.36 -20.78 -8.35
C GLY A 27 6.74 -19.28 -8.31
N SER A 28 6.37 -18.50 -9.33
CA SER A 28 6.54 -17.03 -9.29
C SER A 28 5.40 -16.41 -8.50
N TYR A 29 5.63 -16.22 -7.21
CA TYR A 29 4.64 -15.61 -6.30
C TYR A 29 5.31 -14.72 -5.26
N THR A 30 4.49 -13.88 -4.64
CA THR A 30 4.86 -13.05 -3.49
C THR A 30 3.91 -13.33 -2.34
N ASP A 31 4.45 -13.68 -1.18
CA ASP A 31 3.68 -13.88 0.04
C ASP A 31 3.67 -12.61 0.88
N PHE A 32 2.51 -12.25 1.39
CA PHE A 32 2.38 -11.23 2.43
C PHE A 32 1.30 -11.61 3.44
N THR A 33 1.38 -11.05 4.65
CA THR A 33 0.37 -11.27 5.67
C THR A 33 -0.58 -10.10 5.77
N THR A 34 -1.87 -10.39 5.85
CA THR A 34 -2.89 -9.35 6.04
C THR A 34 -4.03 -9.84 6.92
N GLN A 35 -4.70 -8.91 7.60
CA GLN A 35 -5.92 -9.18 8.34
C GLN A 35 -7.06 -9.42 7.35
N ARG A 36 -7.63 -10.62 7.37
CA ARG A 36 -8.76 -11.02 6.49
C ARG A 36 -9.92 -11.62 7.26
N LEU A 37 -9.71 -11.96 8.50
CA LEU A 37 -10.77 -12.47 9.36
C LEU A 37 -11.00 -11.52 10.52
N VAL A 38 -12.25 -11.34 10.88
CA VAL A 38 -12.68 -10.57 12.05
C VAL A 38 -13.75 -11.36 12.79
N ARG A 39 -13.72 -11.27 14.11
CA ARG A 39 -14.76 -11.85 14.94
C ARG A 39 -16.04 -11.01 14.78
N MET A 40 -17.13 -11.61 14.32
CA MET A 40 -18.39 -10.90 14.08
C MET A 40 -18.93 -10.17 15.32
N SER A 41 -18.71 -10.75 16.50
CA SER A 41 -19.15 -10.14 17.78
C SER A 41 -18.33 -8.92 18.19
N SER A 42 -17.23 -8.60 17.53
CA SER A 42 -16.39 -7.43 17.85
C SER A 42 -17.00 -6.10 17.41
N GLY A 43 -18.03 -6.12 16.55
CA GLY A 43 -18.60 -4.92 15.96
C GLY A 43 -17.71 -4.20 14.94
N GLN A 44 -16.53 -4.74 14.65
CA GLN A 44 -15.57 -4.18 13.69
C GLN A 44 -16.14 -4.15 12.27
N ARG A 45 -15.81 -3.10 11.53
CA ARG A 45 -16.25 -2.90 10.15
C ARG A 45 -15.07 -2.49 9.28
N PHE A 46 -15.15 -2.80 7.99
CA PHE A 46 -14.25 -2.24 7.01
C PHE A 46 -14.47 -0.74 6.86
N GLU A 47 -13.39 0.01 6.78
CA GLU A 47 -13.38 1.43 6.50
C GLU A 47 -12.63 1.73 5.21
N GLY A 48 -13.06 2.77 4.51
CA GLY A 48 -12.54 3.18 3.21
C GLY A 48 -13.41 2.69 2.05
N ARG A 49 -13.36 3.42 0.94
CA ARG A 49 -14.08 3.08 -0.31
C ARG A 49 -13.26 2.21 -1.24
N ILE A 50 -11.97 2.19 -1.00
CA ILE A 50 -10.97 1.43 -1.74
C ILE A 50 -9.84 1.06 -0.78
N HIS A 51 -9.25 -0.12 -0.97
CA HIS A 51 -8.25 -0.67 -0.05
C HIS A 51 -8.76 -0.64 1.40
N GLU A 52 -9.96 -1.17 1.58
CA GLU A 52 -10.64 -1.20 2.87
C GLU A 52 -9.74 -1.83 3.92
N THR A 53 -9.70 -1.21 5.07
CA THR A 53 -8.91 -1.65 6.21
C THR A 53 -9.77 -1.73 7.47
N TRP A 54 -9.30 -2.48 8.44
CA TRP A 54 -9.83 -2.45 9.79
C TRP A 54 -9.08 -1.38 10.58
N ARG A 55 -9.75 -0.74 11.52
CA ARG A 55 -9.09 0.10 12.55
C ARG A 55 -9.09 -0.64 13.88
N PRO A 56 -8.04 -1.43 14.18
CA PRO A 56 -7.93 -2.12 15.45
C PRO A 56 -7.88 -1.12 16.60
N ALA A 57 -8.64 -1.39 17.64
CA ALA A 57 -8.49 -0.71 18.90
C ALA A 57 -7.26 -1.24 19.67
N PRO A 58 -6.71 -0.50 20.65
CA PRO A 58 -5.55 -0.94 21.42
C PRO A 58 -5.72 -2.29 22.12
N GLU A 59 -6.95 -2.62 22.51
CA GLU A 59 -7.33 -3.88 23.16
C GLU A 59 -7.54 -5.06 22.20
N ASP A 60 -7.60 -4.77 20.91
CA ASP A 60 -7.83 -5.81 19.90
C ASP A 60 -6.61 -6.73 19.77
N THR A 61 -6.87 -8.00 19.76
CA THR A 61 -5.84 -9.02 19.60
C THR A 61 -5.86 -9.63 18.21
N THR A 62 -4.67 -9.85 17.66
CA THR A 62 -4.50 -10.46 16.33
C THR A 62 -3.76 -11.78 16.45
N VAL A 63 -4.27 -12.81 15.79
CA VAL A 63 -3.62 -14.11 15.66
C VAL A 63 -3.22 -14.37 14.22
N LEU A 64 -1.99 -14.89 14.01
CA LEU A 64 -1.57 -15.39 12.71
C LEU A 64 -2.04 -16.83 12.54
N LEU A 65 -2.85 -17.07 11.53
CA LEU A 65 -3.33 -18.39 11.18
C LEU A 65 -2.37 -19.04 10.16
N ARG A 66 -2.15 -20.33 10.32
CA ARG A 66 -1.35 -21.14 9.37
C ARG A 66 -2.20 -21.54 8.17
N CYS A 67 -2.69 -20.51 7.46
CA CYS A 67 -3.52 -20.68 6.29
C CYS A 67 -2.97 -19.80 5.16
N VAL A 68 -2.87 -20.35 3.97
CA VAL A 68 -2.46 -19.63 2.77
C VAL A 68 -3.69 -19.50 1.87
N LEU A 69 -4.02 -18.25 1.51
CA LEU A 69 -4.98 -17.95 0.46
C LEU A 69 -4.22 -17.71 -0.84
N HIS A 70 -4.53 -18.49 -1.84
CA HIS A 70 -4.02 -18.32 -3.19
C HIS A 70 -4.79 -17.22 -3.91
N HIS A 71 -4.07 -16.24 -4.46
CA HIS A 71 -4.65 -15.06 -5.09
C HIS A 71 -4.00 -14.83 -6.46
N ASP A 72 -4.80 -14.89 -7.49
CA ASP A 72 -4.42 -14.70 -8.90
C ASP A 72 -4.84 -13.32 -9.46
N GLY A 73 -5.38 -12.45 -8.62
CA GLY A 73 -5.97 -11.17 -9.02
C GLY A 73 -4.99 -10.14 -9.57
N TYR A 74 -3.69 -10.45 -9.61
CA TYR A 74 -2.65 -9.65 -10.26
C TYR A 74 -2.25 -10.18 -11.64
N VAL A 75 -2.69 -11.38 -11.98
CA VAL A 75 -2.43 -11.97 -13.30
C VAL A 75 -3.35 -11.30 -14.33
N GLY A 76 -2.81 -10.93 -15.48
CA GLY A 76 -3.60 -10.29 -16.55
C GLY A 76 -3.96 -8.83 -16.30
N LEU A 77 -3.18 -8.10 -15.49
CA LEU A 77 -3.43 -6.67 -15.23
C LEU A 77 -3.36 -5.77 -16.47
N ASP A 78 -2.76 -6.25 -17.54
CA ASP A 78 -2.64 -5.53 -18.81
C ASP A 78 -3.83 -5.75 -19.75
N ASP A 79 -4.75 -6.66 -19.40
CA ASP A 79 -5.98 -6.88 -20.14
C ASP A 79 -7.02 -5.77 -19.89
N GLU A 80 -8.14 -5.83 -20.61
CA GLU A 80 -9.23 -4.85 -20.49
C GLU A 80 -9.80 -4.79 -19.05
N ARG A 81 -9.91 -5.92 -18.38
CA ARG A 81 -10.40 -5.99 -16.99
C ARG A 81 -9.46 -5.32 -16.02
N GLY A 82 -8.15 -5.53 -16.18
CA GLY A 82 -7.12 -4.86 -15.39
C GLY A 82 -7.13 -3.34 -15.57
N ARG A 83 -7.30 -2.87 -16.81
CA ARG A 83 -7.44 -1.43 -17.13
C ARG A 83 -8.69 -0.84 -16.47
N ALA A 84 -9.85 -1.45 -16.66
CA ALA A 84 -11.11 -0.99 -16.06
C ALA A 84 -11.05 -0.97 -14.51
N LYS A 85 -10.43 -1.98 -13.90
CA LYS A 85 -10.19 -2.03 -12.45
C LYS A 85 -9.30 -0.87 -12.00
N ARG A 86 -8.22 -0.58 -12.72
CA ARG A 86 -7.30 0.52 -12.39
C ARG A 86 -8.01 1.87 -12.51
N GLU A 87 -8.72 2.13 -13.60
CA GLU A 87 -9.48 3.36 -13.79
C GLU A 87 -10.52 3.59 -12.69
N ARG A 88 -11.27 2.55 -12.34
CA ARG A 88 -12.21 2.60 -11.21
C ARG A 88 -11.48 2.95 -9.92
N ASN A 89 -10.35 2.32 -9.62
CA ASN A 89 -9.60 2.56 -8.40
C ASN A 89 -9.05 3.98 -8.33
N LEU A 90 -8.47 4.48 -9.42
CA LEU A 90 -7.97 5.86 -9.50
C LEU A 90 -9.09 6.89 -9.30
N ARG A 91 -10.27 6.66 -9.88
CA ARG A 91 -11.44 7.52 -9.66
C ARG A 91 -11.87 7.55 -8.18
N LEU A 92 -11.83 6.41 -7.50
CA LEU A 92 -12.18 6.34 -6.07
C LEU A 92 -11.12 7.04 -5.22
N LEU A 93 -9.83 6.85 -5.51
CA LEU A 93 -8.73 7.51 -4.81
C LEU A 93 -8.80 9.03 -4.97
N ARG A 94 -9.07 9.55 -6.17
CA ARG A 94 -9.28 11.00 -6.37
C ARG A 94 -10.37 11.55 -5.46
N ARG A 95 -11.52 10.86 -5.37
CA ARG A 95 -12.63 11.29 -4.50
C ARG A 95 -12.26 11.25 -3.00
N GLU A 96 -11.43 10.31 -2.57
CA GLU A 96 -10.94 10.31 -1.19
C GLU A 96 -9.95 11.46 -0.95
N LEU A 97 -9.05 11.72 -1.91
CA LEU A 97 -8.09 12.83 -1.84
C LEU A 97 -8.75 14.22 -1.98
N GLU A 98 -9.90 14.34 -2.65
CA GLU A 98 -10.73 15.55 -2.64
C GLU A 98 -11.27 15.88 -1.24
N ARG A 99 -11.51 14.86 -0.40
CA ARG A 99 -12.03 15.01 0.96
C ARG A 99 -10.93 15.24 1.98
N ASP A 100 -9.84 14.50 1.84
CA ASP A 100 -8.65 14.60 2.67
C ASP A 100 -7.39 14.58 1.79
N PRO A 101 -6.95 15.77 1.33
CA PRO A 101 -5.77 15.89 0.47
C PRO A 101 -4.46 15.47 1.15
N ASP A 102 -4.46 15.35 2.48
CA ASP A 102 -3.31 15.03 3.30
C ASP A 102 -3.31 13.59 3.81
N ASP A 103 -4.25 12.77 3.36
CA ASP A 103 -4.22 11.32 3.61
C ASP A 103 -3.06 10.68 2.85
N LEU A 104 -1.92 10.54 3.53
CA LEU A 104 -0.71 9.98 2.95
C LEU A 104 -0.90 8.54 2.45
N THR A 105 -1.74 7.75 3.09
CA THR A 105 -2.02 6.39 2.65
C THR A 105 -2.68 6.40 1.27
N ARG A 106 -3.64 7.29 1.06
CA ARG A 106 -4.33 7.45 -0.23
C ARG A 106 -3.42 8.06 -1.29
N LEU A 107 -2.56 9.02 -0.91
CA LEU A 107 -1.53 9.56 -1.79
C LEU A 107 -0.60 8.46 -2.30
N VAL A 108 -0.04 7.63 -1.41
CA VAL A 108 0.83 6.52 -1.81
C VAL A 108 0.10 5.54 -2.75
N GLN A 109 -1.12 5.15 -2.42
CA GLN A 109 -1.93 4.26 -3.25
C GLN A 109 -2.22 4.86 -4.62
N PHE A 110 -2.49 6.17 -4.68
CA PHE A 110 -2.70 6.87 -5.95
C PHE A 110 -1.42 6.91 -6.79
N ILE A 111 -0.30 7.28 -6.20
CA ILE A 111 1.01 7.34 -6.86
C ILE A 111 1.39 5.96 -7.41
N GLU A 112 1.21 4.91 -6.63
CA GLU A 112 1.51 3.54 -7.04
C GLU A 112 0.65 3.07 -8.22
N SER A 113 -0.66 3.31 -8.15
CA SER A 113 -1.61 2.87 -9.18
C SER A 113 -1.64 3.77 -10.41
N GLY A 114 -1.32 5.05 -10.25
CA GLY A 114 -1.49 6.13 -11.23
C GLY A 114 -0.20 6.72 -11.77
N ARG A 115 0.90 5.96 -11.85
CA ARG A 115 2.21 6.45 -12.31
C ARG A 115 2.16 7.20 -13.66
N LYS A 116 1.25 6.81 -14.55
CA LYS A 116 1.06 7.39 -15.88
C LYS A 116 0.03 8.52 -15.91
N GLU A 117 -0.68 8.75 -14.81
CA GLU A 117 -1.71 9.78 -14.74
C GLU A 117 -1.10 11.19 -14.80
N PRO A 118 -1.78 12.15 -15.44
CA PRO A 118 -1.26 13.52 -15.56
C PRO A 118 -1.08 14.22 -14.21
N ASP A 119 -1.94 13.91 -13.24
CA ASP A 119 -1.97 14.50 -11.90
C ASP A 119 -1.08 13.79 -10.87
N VAL A 120 -0.34 12.74 -11.27
CA VAL A 120 0.50 12.00 -10.32
C VAL A 120 1.60 12.86 -9.69
N LEU A 121 2.18 13.79 -10.44
CA LEU A 121 3.23 14.67 -9.91
C LEU A 121 2.70 15.59 -8.81
N PHE A 122 1.51 16.14 -8.98
CA PHE A 122 0.86 16.94 -7.96
C PHE A 122 0.70 16.17 -6.63
N HIS A 123 0.20 14.95 -6.71
CA HIS A 123 0.03 14.10 -5.53
C HIS A 123 1.35 13.63 -4.93
N LEU A 124 2.36 13.40 -5.76
CA LEU A 124 3.69 13.02 -5.33
C LEU A 124 4.37 14.16 -4.55
N GLU A 125 4.35 15.39 -5.08
CA GLU A 125 4.90 16.56 -4.39
C GLU A 125 4.20 16.78 -3.04
N ARG A 126 2.88 16.63 -3.01
CA ARG A 126 2.13 16.71 -1.75
C ARG A 126 2.57 15.66 -0.74
N ALA A 127 2.78 14.41 -1.18
CA ALA A 127 3.26 13.33 -0.31
C ALA A 127 4.68 13.61 0.22
N VAL A 128 5.58 14.12 -0.62
CA VAL A 128 6.94 14.51 -0.23
C VAL A 128 6.91 15.63 0.82
N GLU A 129 6.09 16.66 0.62
CA GLU A 129 5.93 17.74 1.60
C GLU A 129 5.43 17.25 2.97
N LEU A 130 4.45 16.34 2.96
CA LEU A 130 3.91 15.78 4.19
C LEU A 130 4.96 14.98 4.96
N VAL A 131 5.77 14.18 4.26
CA VAL A 131 6.88 13.44 4.88
C VAL A 131 7.90 14.40 5.47
N LYS A 132 8.28 15.47 4.75
CA LYS A 132 9.23 16.47 5.25
C LYS A 132 8.74 17.17 6.51
N LYS A 133 7.44 17.37 6.67
CA LYS A 133 6.85 18.00 7.86
C LYS A 133 6.83 17.11 9.10
N LYS A 134 6.85 15.77 8.93
CA LYS A 134 6.76 14.79 10.02
C LYS A 134 7.75 13.63 9.85
N PRO A 135 9.07 13.89 9.78
CA PRO A 135 10.04 12.87 9.40
C PRO A 135 10.09 11.66 10.35
N GLN A 136 9.84 11.87 11.65
CA GLN A 136 9.96 10.79 12.64
C GLN A 136 8.76 9.82 12.67
N GLY A 137 7.60 10.21 12.17
CA GLY A 137 6.39 9.37 12.18
C GLY A 137 6.22 8.47 10.95
N TRP A 138 7.13 8.56 9.96
CA TRP A 138 6.92 8.02 8.62
C TRP A 138 8.02 7.09 8.14
N ASN A 139 8.72 6.45 9.07
CA ASN A 139 9.87 5.59 8.80
C ASN A 139 9.61 4.47 7.78
N VAL A 140 8.36 4.08 7.56
CA VAL A 140 8.00 3.02 6.60
C VAL A 140 7.53 3.61 5.26
N ALA A 141 6.73 4.67 5.28
CA ALA A 141 6.16 5.26 4.07
C ALA A 141 7.13 6.22 3.36
N GLY A 142 7.95 6.94 4.13
CA GLY A 142 8.88 7.95 3.60
C GLY A 142 9.83 7.41 2.54
N PRO A 143 10.62 6.35 2.79
CA PRO A 143 11.52 5.78 1.79
C PRO A 143 10.80 5.35 0.51
N GLY A 144 9.58 4.80 0.65
CA GLY A 144 8.74 4.43 -0.49
C GLY A 144 8.36 5.63 -1.36
N ILE A 145 7.95 6.75 -0.75
CA ILE A 145 7.57 7.97 -1.46
C ILE A 145 8.75 8.55 -2.22
N PHE A 146 9.93 8.65 -1.59
CA PHE A 146 11.12 9.15 -2.26
C PHE A 146 11.56 8.22 -3.40
N ARG A 147 11.44 6.90 -3.22
CA ARG A 147 11.66 5.94 -4.32
C ARG A 147 10.71 6.20 -5.50
N TYR A 148 9.43 6.45 -5.24
CA TYR A 148 8.48 6.82 -6.31
C TYR A 148 8.87 8.15 -6.96
N ALA A 149 9.33 9.13 -6.20
CA ALA A 149 9.78 10.41 -6.73
C ALA A 149 10.93 10.26 -7.73
N VAL A 150 11.94 9.46 -7.38
CA VAL A 150 13.07 9.14 -8.27
C VAL A 150 12.62 8.35 -9.49
N SER A 151 11.88 7.25 -9.28
CA SER A 151 11.44 6.37 -10.36
C SER A 151 10.52 7.06 -11.37
N ILE A 152 9.61 7.91 -10.92
CA ILE A 152 8.71 8.67 -11.82
C ILE A 152 9.49 9.76 -12.56
N ALA A 153 10.47 10.42 -11.91
CA ALA A 153 11.32 11.39 -12.56
C ALA A 153 12.17 10.75 -13.67
N GLU A 154 12.73 9.57 -13.41
CA GLU A 154 13.44 8.78 -14.39
C GLU A 154 12.55 8.35 -15.57
N GLU A 155 11.38 7.72 -15.27
CA GLU A 155 10.43 7.25 -16.28
C GLU A 155 9.91 8.36 -17.19
N ARG A 156 9.82 9.59 -16.68
CA ARG A 156 9.32 10.76 -17.41
C ARG A 156 10.40 11.70 -17.93
N ASN A 157 11.69 11.37 -17.74
CA ASN A 157 12.83 12.21 -18.07
C ASN A 157 12.70 13.63 -17.51
N LEU A 158 12.33 13.74 -16.22
CA LEU A 158 12.19 15.04 -15.58
C LEU A 158 13.58 15.67 -15.33
N PRO A 159 13.73 17.00 -15.50
CA PRO A 159 15.02 17.68 -15.37
C PRO A 159 15.57 17.69 -13.93
N ASP A 160 14.73 17.46 -12.95
CA ASP A 160 15.05 17.49 -11.50
C ASP A 160 15.39 16.10 -10.91
N LEU A 161 15.66 15.11 -11.75
CA LEU A 161 15.96 13.75 -11.28
C LEU A 161 17.13 13.71 -10.29
N GLU A 162 18.23 14.40 -10.58
CA GLU A 162 19.41 14.43 -9.70
C GLU A 162 19.10 15.05 -8.33
N ASP A 163 18.29 16.10 -8.30
CA ASP A 163 17.87 16.73 -7.06
C ASP A 163 16.97 15.82 -6.23
N ARG A 164 16.08 15.05 -6.86
CA ARG A 164 15.25 14.06 -6.19
C ARG A 164 16.07 12.93 -5.60
N VAL A 165 17.07 12.44 -6.33
CA VAL A 165 18.01 11.43 -5.82
C VAL A 165 18.78 11.97 -4.62
N ARG A 166 19.31 13.20 -4.71
CA ARG A 166 20.03 13.84 -3.60
C ARG A 166 19.16 13.98 -2.37
N GLN A 167 17.92 14.46 -2.53
CA GLN A 167 16.96 14.57 -1.43
C GLN A 167 16.64 13.21 -0.82
N ALA A 168 16.43 12.17 -1.63
CA ALA A 168 16.15 10.84 -1.13
C ALA A 168 17.31 10.29 -0.28
N MET A 169 18.56 10.49 -0.71
CA MET A 169 19.77 10.08 0.03
C MET A 169 19.96 10.88 1.32
N GLU A 170 19.65 12.17 1.31
CA GLU A 170 19.74 13.03 2.48
C GLU A 170 18.74 12.61 3.57
N TRP A 171 17.49 12.36 3.19
CA TRP A 171 16.42 12.03 4.12
C TRP A 171 16.45 10.58 4.61
N PHE A 172 16.91 9.67 3.77
CA PHE A 172 16.90 8.22 4.04
C PHE A 172 18.22 7.56 3.62
N PRO A 173 19.36 7.93 4.25
CA PRO A 173 20.69 7.47 3.85
C PRO A 173 20.85 5.94 3.93
N ASP A 174 20.09 5.29 4.80
CA ASP A 174 20.13 3.83 5.01
C ASP A 174 19.11 3.06 4.15
N ALA A 175 18.30 3.75 3.36
CA ALA A 175 17.31 3.10 2.52
C ALA A 175 17.95 2.45 1.28
N TYR A 176 17.95 1.12 1.22
CA TYR A 176 18.52 0.34 0.11
C TYR A 176 17.93 0.68 -1.28
N CYS A 177 16.73 1.24 -1.31
CA CYS A 177 16.06 1.59 -2.56
C CYS A 177 16.59 2.86 -3.24
N VAL A 178 17.58 3.53 -2.66
CA VAL A 178 18.13 4.81 -3.15
C VAL A 178 19.62 4.69 -3.52
N ARG A 179 20.20 3.49 -3.38
CA ARG A 179 21.61 3.22 -3.74
C ARG A 179 21.75 2.73 -5.17
#